data_bf2101f58a45ed39c31fe6bb73e87f26
#
_entry.id   bf2101f58a45ed39c31fe6bb73e87f26
#
_cell.length_a   1.000
_cell.length_b   1.000
_cell.length_c   1.000
_cell.angle_alpha   90.00
_cell.angle_beta   90.00
_cell.angle_gamma   90.00
#
_symmetry.space_group_name_H-M   'P 1'
#
loop_
_entity.id
_entity.type
_entity.pdbx_description
1 polymer ?
#
loop_
_entity_poly.entity_id
_entity_poly.type
_entity_poly.pdbx_seq_one_letter_code
_entity_poly.pdbx_strand_id
1 'polypeptide(L)'
;MLSEIEILLQKFSDNSLFQEYYFVGGTALAYYLNHRISYDIDFVKPERLNTPKLKELSILFQARYIPDPNASVFRINTGESLEEYKMSFNFDGIKVEFFYPNDPLKTAIVKRDREESRRIYPNIHILPLQTIAELKLLAFFERSKIRDLFDIYVLLEKEIIDTELIERYAALKREMLTFPEVIEAFCDDGSESLDFMPENLYYREFYDIPSEAREGYIKEKLTELFVKRAAQGRK
;
A
#
# COMPACT_ATOMS: atom_id res chain seq x y z
N MET A 1 9.60 -3.04 11.65
CA MET A 1 8.15 -2.85 11.94
C MET A 1 8.01 -2.35 13.36
N LEU A 2 7.00 -1.56 13.69
CA LEU A 2 6.76 -1.10 15.07
C LEU A 2 6.35 -2.24 15.98
N SER A 3 6.76 -2.20 17.25
CA SER A 3 6.42 -3.22 18.26
C SER A 3 4.93 -3.36 18.48
N GLU A 4 4.18 -2.26 18.45
CA GLU A 4 2.73 -2.24 18.62
C GLU A 4 2.00 -2.97 17.48
N ILE A 5 2.51 -2.83 16.24
CA ILE A 5 1.98 -3.56 15.07
C ILE A 5 2.28 -5.06 15.20
N GLU A 6 3.49 -5.42 15.62
CA GLU A 6 3.83 -6.83 15.85
C GLU A 6 2.94 -7.48 16.91
N ILE A 7 2.73 -6.80 18.02
CA ILE A 7 1.83 -7.26 19.09
C ILE A 7 0.41 -7.45 18.57
N LEU A 8 -0.09 -6.51 17.75
CA LEU A 8 -1.44 -6.59 17.20
C LEU A 8 -1.56 -7.74 16.19
N LEU A 9 -0.58 -7.92 15.30
CA LEU A 9 -0.55 -9.07 14.37
C LEU A 9 -0.48 -10.41 15.10
N GLN A 10 0.26 -10.50 16.21
CA GLN A 10 0.28 -11.68 17.06
C GLN A 10 -1.09 -11.96 17.68
N LYS A 11 -1.77 -10.94 18.22
CA LYS A 11 -3.15 -11.09 18.73
C LYS A 11 -4.11 -11.56 17.64
N PHE A 12 -4.02 -11.01 16.44
CA PHE A 12 -4.84 -11.43 15.31
C PHE A 12 -4.59 -12.88 14.90
N SER A 13 -3.37 -13.36 15.07
CA SER A 13 -2.98 -14.71 14.66
C SER A 13 -3.71 -15.83 15.40
N ASP A 14 -4.37 -15.54 16.51
CA ASP A 14 -5.19 -16.51 17.25
C ASP A 14 -6.59 -16.69 16.63
N ASN A 15 -6.98 -15.85 15.67
CA ASN A 15 -8.30 -15.90 15.05
C ASN A 15 -8.20 -16.42 13.61
N SER A 16 -8.93 -17.50 13.30
CA SER A 16 -8.92 -18.16 11.99
C SER A 16 -9.49 -17.29 10.86
N LEU A 17 -10.25 -16.23 11.15
CA LEU A 17 -10.75 -15.31 10.11
C LEU A 17 -9.62 -14.71 9.28
N PHE A 18 -8.45 -14.47 9.88
CA PHE A 18 -7.31 -13.89 9.19
C PHE A 18 -6.70 -14.81 8.12
N GLN A 19 -7.00 -16.10 8.10
CA GLN A 19 -6.61 -17.01 7.01
C GLN A 19 -7.25 -16.64 5.66
N GLU A 20 -8.38 -15.91 5.70
CA GLU A 20 -9.05 -15.44 4.49
C GLU A 20 -8.39 -14.19 3.88
N TYR A 21 -7.42 -13.58 4.57
CA TYR A 21 -6.84 -12.29 4.24
C TYR A 21 -5.33 -12.36 4.11
N TYR A 22 -4.79 -11.47 3.30
CA TYR A 22 -3.35 -11.34 3.09
C TYR A 22 -2.88 -9.97 3.54
N PHE A 23 -1.83 -9.95 4.35
CA PHE A 23 -1.18 -8.73 4.81
C PHE A 23 -0.44 -8.07 3.65
N VAL A 24 -0.71 -6.79 3.41
CA VAL A 24 -0.22 -5.97 2.30
C VAL A 24 0.04 -4.53 2.75
N GLY A 25 0.15 -3.59 1.81
CA GLY A 25 0.24 -2.17 2.08
C GLY A 25 1.63 -1.69 2.51
N GLY A 26 1.66 -0.47 3.05
CA GLY A 26 2.92 0.18 3.43
C GLY A 26 3.67 -0.55 4.54
N THR A 27 2.94 -1.09 5.51
CA THR A 27 3.53 -1.81 6.64
C THR A 27 4.08 -3.17 6.22
N ALA A 28 3.41 -3.88 5.32
CA ALA A 28 3.93 -5.12 4.74
C ALA A 28 5.17 -4.86 3.89
N LEU A 29 5.20 -3.76 3.13
CA LEU A 29 6.38 -3.34 2.39
C LEU A 29 7.54 -2.99 3.34
N ALA A 30 7.25 -2.25 4.42
CA ALA A 30 8.23 -1.94 5.45
C ALA A 30 8.75 -3.20 6.18
N TYR A 31 7.91 -4.21 6.36
CA TYR A 31 8.34 -5.50 6.90
C TYR A 31 9.41 -6.17 6.05
N TYR A 32 9.28 -6.10 4.71
CA TYR A 32 10.28 -6.68 3.80
C TYR A 32 11.53 -5.83 3.66
N LEU A 33 11.38 -4.49 3.52
CA LEU A 33 12.45 -3.61 3.07
C LEU A 33 13.10 -2.80 4.18
N ASN A 34 12.42 -2.65 5.32
CA ASN A 34 12.87 -1.81 6.43
C ASN A 34 13.32 -0.41 5.95
N HIS A 35 12.54 0.22 5.06
CA HIS A 35 12.89 1.48 4.41
C HIS A 35 12.30 2.70 5.10
N ARG A 36 11.16 2.53 5.77
CA ARG A 36 10.48 3.52 6.59
C ARG A 36 9.61 2.87 7.66
N ILE A 37 9.14 3.66 8.60
CA ILE A 37 8.08 3.27 9.53
C ILE A 37 6.73 3.39 8.81
N SER A 38 5.79 2.52 9.12
CA SER A 38 4.40 2.60 8.71
C SER A 38 3.50 2.21 9.88
N TYR A 39 2.36 2.89 10.02
CA TYR A 39 1.50 2.84 11.21
C TYR A 39 0.19 2.11 10.99
N ASP A 40 -0.22 1.89 9.74
CA ASP A 40 -1.48 1.23 9.38
C ASP A 40 -1.25 -0.25 9.06
N ILE A 41 -2.26 -1.08 9.25
CA ILE A 41 -2.27 -2.48 8.81
C ILE A 41 -3.31 -2.64 7.72
N ASP A 42 -2.90 -3.16 6.57
CA ASP A 42 -3.77 -3.40 5.43
C ASP A 42 -3.89 -4.90 5.16
N PHE A 43 -5.13 -5.39 5.11
CA PHE A 43 -5.46 -6.76 4.74
C PHE A 43 -6.30 -6.78 3.47
N VAL A 44 -5.87 -7.56 2.48
CA VAL A 44 -6.58 -7.75 1.22
C VAL A 44 -7.13 -9.18 1.12
N LYS A 45 -8.29 -9.31 0.50
CA LYS A 45 -8.73 -10.61 -0.03
C LYS A 45 -9.27 -10.42 -1.45
N PRO A 46 -9.16 -11.44 -2.33
CA PRO A 46 -9.58 -11.33 -3.72
C PRO A 46 -11.09 -11.55 -3.96
N GLU A 47 -11.88 -11.58 -2.91
CA GLU A 47 -13.35 -11.68 -2.91
C GLU A 47 -13.95 -10.58 -2.02
N ARG A 48 -15.26 -10.33 -2.18
CA ARG A 48 -16.00 -9.37 -1.33
C ARG A 48 -15.85 -9.70 0.15
N LEU A 49 -15.84 -8.65 0.97
CA LEU A 49 -15.68 -8.78 2.41
C LEU A 49 -16.88 -9.46 3.05
N ASN A 50 -16.64 -10.31 4.04
CA ASN A 50 -17.66 -10.83 4.92
C ASN A 50 -17.92 -9.82 6.05
N THR A 51 -18.75 -8.82 5.77
CA THR A 51 -19.06 -7.71 6.67
C THR A 51 -19.53 -8.15 8.07
N PRO A 52 -20.44 -9.15 8.21
CA PRO A 52 -20.83 -9.64 9.53
C PRO A 52 -19.64 -10.18 10.34
N LYS A 53 -18.80 -11.02 9.74
CA LYS A 53 -17.62 -11.58 10.44
C LYS A 53 -16.61 -10.50 10.88
N LEU A 54 -16.42 -9.45 10.03
CA LEU A 54 -15.53 -8.34 10.41
C LEU A 54 -16.12 -7.49 11.54
N LYS A 55 -17.44 -7.32 11.59
CA LYS A 55 -18.12 -6.65 12.70
C LYS A 55 -18.02 -7.48 13.99
N GLU A 56 -18.19 -8.79 13.93
CA GLU A 56 -17.96 -9.70 15.07
C GLU A 56 -16.49 -9.64 15.56
N LEU A 57 -15.54 -9.62 14.62
CA LEU A 57 -14.12 -9.45 14.95
C LEU A 57 -13.88 -8.13 15.69
N SER A 58 -14.47 -7.03 15.22
CA SER A 58 -14.29 -5.73 15.86
C SER A 58 -14.84 -5.69 17.30
N ILE A 59 -15.94 -6.39 17.57
CA ILE A 59 -16.50 -6.53 18.92
C ILE A 59 -15.55 -7.37 19.78
N LEU A 60 -15.07 -8.50 19.28
CA LEU A 60 -14.15 -9.39 19.99
C LEU A 60 -12.89 -8.66 20.46
N PHE A 61 -12.32 -7.81 19.60
CA PHE A 61 -11.11 -7.06 19.87
C PHE A 61 -11.37 -5.64 20.43
N GLN A 62 -12.64 -5.30 20.73
CA GLN A 62 -13.05 -3.98 21.24
C GLN A 62 -12.60 -2.82 20.30
N ALA A 63 -12.52 -3.09 19.00
CA ALA A 63 -12.11 -2.12 18.00
C ALA A 63 -13.26 -1.19 17.60
N ARG A 64 -12.92 0.07 17.33
CA ARG A 64 -13.88 1.06 16.86
C ARG A 64 -13.93 1.05 15.34
N TYR A 65 -15.12 0.85 14.76
CA TYR A 65 -15.34 1.03 13.33
C TYR A 65 -15.09 2.49 12.91
N ILE A 66 -14.39 2.67 11.78
CA ILE A 66 -14.12 3.98 11.15
C ILE A 66 -14.97 4.04 9.89
N PRO A 67 -16.08 4.83 9.87
CA PRO A 67 -16.89 5.01 8.68
C PRO A 67 -16.11 5.67 7.55
N ASP A 68 -16.26 5.18 6.32
CA ASP A 68 -15.69 5.86 5.15
C ASP A 68 -16.61 7.02 4.75
N PRO A 69 -16.09 8.26 4.62
CA PRO A 69 -16.89 9.43 4.27
C PRO A 69 -17.57 9.32 2.90
N ASN A 70 -17.01 8.49 2.01
CA ASN A 70 -17.54 8.28 0.66
C ASN A 70 -18.61 7.17 0.57
N ALA A 71 -18.96 6.50 1.67
CA ALA A 71 -19.88 5.37 1.66
C ALA A 71 -21.25 5.70 1.04
N SER A 72 -21.78 6.89 1.34
CA SER A 72 -23.06 7.34 0.78
C SER A 72 -22.99 7.62 -0.72
N VAL A 73 -21.90 8.26 -1.17
CA VAL A 73 -21.65 8.56 -2.59
C VAL A 73 -21.46 7.27 -3.38
N PHE A 74 -20.68 6.34 -2.83
CA PHE A 74 -20.49 5.03 -3.44
C PHE A 74 -21.81 4.30 -3.64
N ARG A 75 -22.67 4.27 -2.60
CA ARG A 75 -23.99 3.62 -2.68
C ARG A 75 -24.92 4.27 -3.72
N ILE A 76 -24.89 5.60 -3.83
CA ILE A 76 -25.70 6.31 -4.84
C ILE A 76 -25.22 5.94 -6.26
N ASN A 77 -23.90 5.87 -6.47
CA ASN A 77 -23.33 5.63 -7.81
C ASN A 77 -23.41 4.17 -8.25
N THR A 78 -23.32 3.22 -7.31
CA THR A 78 -23.20 1.79 -7.65
C THR A 78 -24.42 0.95 -7.24
N GLY A 79 -25.25 1.45 -6.32
CA GLY A 79 -26.32 0.67 -5.67
C GLY A 79 -25.81 -0.31 -4.61
N GLU A 80 -24.51 -0.41 -4.38
CA GLU A 80 -23.86 -1.39 -3.51
C GLU A 80 -23.37 -0.75 -2.20
N SER A 81 -23.10 -1.59 -1.19
CA SER A 81 -22.48 -1.13 0.07
C SER A 81 -20.97 -1.07 -0.04
N LEU A 82 -20.36 0.09 0.28
CA LEU A 82 -18.92 0.20 0.33
C LEU A 82 -18.27 -0.76 1.35
N GLU A 83 -19.01 -1.14 2.42
CA GLU A 83 -18.52 -2.10 3.42
C GLU A 83 -18.21 -3.49 2.83
N GLU A 84 -18.81 -3.86 1.69
CA GLU A 84 -18.48 -5.11 0.99
C GLU A 84 -17.10 -5.04 0.29
N TYR A 85 -16.56 -3.85 0.09
CA TYR A 85 -15.31 -3.59 -0.58
C TYR A 85 -14.21 -3.14 0.38
N LYS A 86 -14.59 -2.39 1.43
CA LYS A 86 -13.64 -1.78 2.34
C LYS A 86 -14.26 -1.56 3.71
N MET A 87 -13.56 -1.98 4.75
CA MET A 87 -13.88 -1.67 6.15
C MET A 87 -12.61 -1.29 6.90
N SER A 88 -12.70 -0.23 7.68
CA SER A 88 -11.59 0.24 8.52
C SER A 88 -11.99 0.25 9.99
N PHE A 89 -11.05 -0.13 10.83
CA PHE A 89 -11.22 -0.15 12.28
C PHE A 89 -10.02 0.46 12.97
N ASN A 90 -10.23 1.03 14.15
CA ASN A 90 -9.17 1.44 15.06
C ASN A 90 -9.02 0.39 16.17
N PHE A 91 -7.85 -0.23 16.24
CA PHE A 91 -7.45 -1.19 17.26
C PHE A 91 -6.38 -0.53 18.14
N ASP A 92 -6.76 -0.01 19.30
CA ASP A 92 -5.82 0.60 20.26
C ASP A 92 -4.92 1.69 19.65
N GLY A 93 -5.48 2.53 18.77
CA GLY A 93 -4.74 3.60 18.08
C GLY A 93 -4.20 3.21 16.70
N ILE A 94 -4.13 1.93 16.37
CA ILE A 94 -3.68 1.44 15.07
C ILE A 94 -4.88 1.31 14.13
N LYS A 95 -4.81 1.93 12.95
CA LYS A 95 -5.79 1.74 11.91
C LYS A 95 -5.52 0.40 11.22
N VAL A 96 -6.57 -0.43 11.12
CA VAL A 96 -6.56 -1.68 10.35
C VAL A 96 -7.62 -1.59 9.28
N GLU A 97 -7.22 -1.81 8.04
CA GLU A 97 -8.09 -1.77 6.88
C GLU A 97 -8.21 -3.16 6.26
N PHE A 98 -9.45 -3.60 6.01
CA PHE A 98 -9.76 -4.80 5.24
C PHE A 98 -10.36 -4.35 3.93
N PHE A 99 -9.86 -4.89 2.80
CA PHE A 99 -10.41 -4.51 1.52
C PHE A 99 -10.40 -5.63 0.48
N TYR A 100 -11.38 -5.56 -0.39
CA TYR A 100 -11.45 -6.24 -1.67
C TYR A 100 -11.15 -5.21 -2.77
N PRO A 101 -10.13 -5.42 -3.61
CA PRO A 101 -9.83 -4.48 -4.68
C PRO A 101 -11.00 -4.39 -5.67
N ASN A 102 -11.59 -3.20 -5.83
CA ASN A 102 -12.61 -2.97 -6.85
C ASN A 102 -11.99 -2.68 -8.23
N ASP A 103 -10.79 -3.18 -8.45
CA ASP A 103 -10.04 -3.08 -9.69
C ASP A 103 -9.72 -4.49 -10.17
N PRO A 104 -10.15 -4.88 -11.39
CA PRO A 104 -9.92 -6.22 -11.92
C PRO A 104 -8.44 -6.61 -11.99
N LEU A 105 -7.56 -5.65 -12.29
CA LEU A 105 -6.12 -5.89 -12.36
C LEU A 105 -5.53 -6.21 -10.98
N LYS A 106 -5.84 -5.39 -9.97
CA LYS A 106 -5.40 -5.66 -8.59
C LYS A 106 -5.94 -7.00 -8.08
N THR A 107 -7.21 -7.29 -8.36
CA THR A 107 -7.83 -8.57 -8.00
C THR A 107 -7.12 -9.74 -8.68
N ALA A 108 -6.77 -9.61 -9.96
CA ALA A 108 -6.04 -10.64 -10.70
C ALA A 108 -4.63 -10.87 -10.12
N ILE A 109 -3.91 -9.79 -9.76
CA ILE A 109 -2.59 -9.86 -9.13
C ILE A 109 -2.67 -10.61 -7.79
N VAL A 110 -3.62 -10.25 -6.91
CA VAL A 110 -3.80 -10.95 -5.62
C VAL A 110 -4.13 -12.42 -5.82
N LYS A 111 -5.03 -12.76 -6.78
CA LYS A 111 -5.40 -14.15 -7.08
C LYS A 111 -4.24 -14.96 -7.63
N ARG A 112 -3.40 -14.35 -8.49
CA ARG A 112 -2.24 -15.00 -9.10
C ARG A 112 -1.27 -15.50 -8.03
N ASP A 113 -0.98 -14.66 -7.03
CA ASP A 113 0.15 -14.86 -6.13
C ASP A 113 -0.25 -15.28 -4.71
N ARG A 114 -1.55 -15.44 -4.42
CA ARG A 114 -2.01 -15.81 -3.06
C ARG A 114 -1.45 -17.15 -2.56
N GLU A 115 -1.25 -18.09 -3.46
CA GLU A 115 -0.71 -19.42 -3.12
C GLU A 115 0.80 -19.36 -2.77
N GLU A 116 1.49 -18.29 -3.19
CA GLU A 116 2.90 -18.02 -2.86
C GLU A 116 3.05 -17.18 -1.60
N SER A 117 1.92 -16.86 -0.94
CA SER A 117 1.93 -16.10 0.30
C SER A 117 2.71 -16.84 1.39
N ARG A 118 3.47 -16.08 2.19
CA ARG A 118 4.25 -16.62 3.30
C ARG A 118 3.52 -16.41 4.62
N ARG A 119 3.38 -17.46 5.40
CA ARG A 119 2.88 -17.37 6.76
C ARG A 119 3.93 -16.70 7.66
N ILE A 120 3.59 -15.59 8.29
CA ILE A 120 4.45 -14.86 9.23
C ILE A 120 4.04 -15.07 10.69
N TYR A 121 2.74 -15.35 10.94
CA TYR A 121 2.18 -15.82 12.21
C TYR A 121 1.14 -16.91 11.92
N PRO A 122 0.61 -17.66 12.91
CA PRO A 122 -0.25 -18.84 12.69
C PRO A 122 -1.36 -18.67 11.65
N ASN A 123 -2.12 -17.58 11.69
CA ASN A 123 -3.22 -17.30 10.74
C ASN A 123 -2.95 -16.05 9.88
N ILE A 124 -1.74 -15.50 9.91
CA ILE A 124 -1.39 -14.30 9.14
C ILE A 124 -0.46 -14.67 8.00
N HIS A 125 -0.91 -14.38 6.79
CA HIS A 125 -0.14 -14.55 5.57
C HIS A 125 0.20 -13.20 4.95
N ILE A 126 1.44 -13.03 4.51
CA ILE A 126 1.91 -11.86 3.76
C ILE A 126 2.08 -12.23 2.29
N LEU A 127 1.60 -11.39 1.38
CA LEU A 127 1.84 -11.61 -0.06
C LEU A 127 3.33 -11.46 -0.40
N PRO A 128 3.79 -12.07 -1.51
CA PRO A 128 5.16 -11.89 -2.00
C PRO A 128 5.51 -10.42 -2.17
N LEU A 129 6.78 -10.09 -1.93
CA LEU A 129 7.28 -8.71 -2.07
C LEU A 129 6.97 -8.12 -3.45
N GLN A 130 7.14 -8.91 -4.52
CA GLN A 130 6.82 -8.50 -5.88
C GLN A 130 5.36 -8.12 -6.05
N THR A 131 4.44 -8.90 -5.49
CA THR A 131 3.00 -8.61 -5.51
C THR A 131 2.67 -7.31 -4.80
N ILE A 132 3.26 -7.10 -3.60
CA ILE A 132 3.07 -5.86 -2.84
C ILE A 132 3.62 -4.66 -3.62
N ALA A 133 4.76 -4.81 -4.29
CA ALA A 133 5.36 -3.79 -5.13
C ALA A 133 4.47 -3.42 -6.32
N GLU A 134 3.88 -4.41 -7.01
CA GLU A 134 2.92 -4.18 -8.09
C GLU A 134 1.66 -3.45 -7.60
N LEU A 135 1.10 -3.87 -6.45
CA LEU A 135 -0.05 -3.19 -5.84
C LEU A 135 0.28 -1.76 -5.43
N LYS A 136 1.50 -1.52 -4.95
CA LYS A 136 1.99 -0.18 -4.59
C LYS A 136 2.13 0.71 -5.82
N LEU A 137 2.68 0.18 -6.91
CA LEU A 137 2.80 0.91 -8.17
C LEU A 137 1.42 1.31 -8.73
N LEU A 138 0.44 0.41 -8.68
CA LEU A 138 -0.94 0.73 -9.06
C LEU A 138 -1.57 1.79 -8.16
N ALA A 139 -1.32 1.74 -6.85
CA ALA A 139 -1.80 2.75 -5.92
C ALA A 139 -1.19 4.13 -6.21
N PHE A 140 0.10 4.19 -6.56
CA PHE A 140 0.78 5.42 -6.97
C PHE A 140 0.11 6.07 -8.19
N PHE A 141 -0.29 5.29 -9.20
CA PHE A 141 -0.97 5.83 -10.38
C PHE A 141 -2.42 6.28 -10.11
N GLU A 142 -3.03 5.88 -8.99
CA GLU A 142 -4.42 6.19 -8.66
C GLU A 142 -4.58 7.35 -7.68
N ARG A 143 -3.54 7.62 -6.88
CA ARG A 143 -3.57 8.67 -5.84
C ARG A 143 -2.22 9.35 -5.70
N SER A 144 -2.24 10.63 -5.31
CA SER A 144 -1.03 11.44 -5.15
C SER A 144 -0.62 11.51 -3.67
N LYS A 145 0.13 10.51 -3.20
CA LYS A 145 0.69 10.45 -1.85
C LYS A 145 2.22 10.42 -1.92
N ILE A 146 2.89 11.36 -1.27
CA ILE A 146 4.36 11.45 -1.25
C ILE A 146 5.01 10.14 -0.76
N ARG A 147 4.39 9.44 0.18
CA ARG A 147 4.88 8.13 0.66
C ARG A 147 4.86 7.05 -0.43
N ASP A 148 3.87 7.10 -1.35
CA ASP A 148 3.84 6.16 -2.48
C ASP A 148 4.95 6.47 -3.48
N LEU A 149 5.23 7.75 -3.73
CA LEU A 149 6.36 8.19 -4.56
C LEU A 149 7.70 7.71 -3.98
N PHE A 150 7.90 7.84 -2.66
CA PHE A 150 9.08 7.34 -1.97
C PHE A 150 9.18 5.81 -2.02
N ASP A 151 8.08 5.10 -1.77
CA ASP A 151 8.05 3.64 -1.86
C ASP A 151 8.46 3.17 -3.27
N ILE A 152 8.00 3.85 -4.35
CA ILE A 152 8.42 3.55 -5.73
C ILE A 152 9.91 3.82 -5.96
N TYR A 153 10.45 4.92 -5.42
CA TYR A 153 11.89 5.18 -5.47
C TYR A 153 12.69 4.02 -4.88
N VAL A 154 12.33 3.58 -3.67
CA VAL A 154 13.02 2.48 -2.98
C VAL A 154 12.89 1.15 -3.72
N LEU A 155 11.70 0.86 -4.27
CA LEU A 155 11.46 -0.37 -5.03
C LEU A 155 12.31 -0.43 -6.32
N LEU A 156 12.45 0.70 -7.01
CA LEU A 156 13.29 0.80 -8.21
C LEU A 156 14.78 0.77 -7.85
N GLU A 157 15.18 1.45 -6.77
CA GLU A 157 16.56 1.43 -6.29
C GLU A 157 17.05 0.03 -5.95
N LYS A 158 16.20 -0.74 -5.26
CA LYS A 158 16.49 -2.13 -4.86
C LYS A 158 16.23 -3.16 -5.97
N GLU A 159 15.91 -2.72 -7.18
CA GLU A 159 15.67 -3.60 -8.34
C GLU A 159 14.52 -4.62 -8.11
N ILE A 160 13.56 -4.28 -7.25
CA ILE A 160 12.36 -5.08 -7.01
C ILE A 160 11.35 -4.87 -8.12
N ILE A 161 11.28 -3.64 -8.64
CA ILE A 161 10.57 -3.30 -9.88
C ILE A 161 11.58 -2.79 -10.89
N ASP A 162 11.30 -2.99 -12.16
CA ASP A 162 12.07 -2.46 -13.27
C ASP A 162 11.31 -1.37 -14.05
N THR A 163 12.02 -0.72 -14.96
CA THR A 163 11.42 0.36 -15.77
C THR A 163 10.37 -0.15 -16.74
N GLU A 164 10.47 -1.40 -17.19
CA GLU A 164 9.50 -2.01 -18.10
C GLU A 164 8.16 -2.25 -17.40
N LEU A 165 8.18 -2.76 -16.16
CA LEU A 165 6.99 -2.91 -15.33
C LEU A 165 6.31 -1.58 -15.06
N ILE A 166 7.11 -0.54 -14.73
CA ILE A 166 6.62 0.81 -14.46
C ILE A 166 5.93 1.39 -15.71
N GLU A 167 6.60 1.34 -16.89
CA GLU A 167 6.05 1.84 -18.13
C GLU A 167 4.77 1.09 -18.54
N ARG A 168 4.75 -0.22 -18.37
CA ARG A 168 3.56 -1.03 -18.65
C ARG A 168 2.35 -0.59 -17.81
N TYR A 169 2.54 -0.31 -16.51
CA TYR A 169 1.45 0.14 -15.65
C TYR A 169 1.11 1.62 -15.85
N ALA A 170 2.07 2.45 -16.19
CA ALA A 170 1.81 3.82 -16.59
C ALA A 170 0.90 3.86 -17.83
N ALA A 171 1.22 3.08 -18.84
CA ALA A 171 0.40 2.97 -20.07
C ALA A 171 -1.03 2.48 -19.79
N LEU A 172 -1.21 1.53 -18.85
CA LEU A 172 -2.53 1.00 -18.46
C LEU A 172 -3.38 1.99 -17.65
N LYS A 173 -2.75 2.87 -16.85
CA LYS A 173 -3.45 3.74 -15.89
C LYS A 173 -3.48 5.22 -16.29
N ARG A 174 -2.57 5.66 -17.15
CA ARG A 174 -2.39 7.06 -17.56
C ARG A 174 -2.33 7.28 -19.06
N GLU A 175 -2.74 6.31 -19.83
CA GLU A 175 -2.93 6.16 -21.29
C GLU A 175 -1.94 6.90 -22.21
N MET A 176 -1.55 8.14 -21.95
CA MET A 176 -0.74 8.97 -22.84
C MET A 176 0.51 9.58 -22.18
N LEU A 177 0.76 9.26 -20.89
CA LEU A 177 1.88 9.84 -20.17
C LEU A 177 2.99 8.80 -20.00
N THR A 178 4.23 9.21 -20.27
CA THR A 178 5.42 8.47 -19.84
C THR A 178 5.58 8.58 -18.33
N PHE A 179 6.34 7.66 -17.72
CA PHE A 179 6.54 7.71 -16.27
C PHE A 179 7.20 9.02 -15.79
N PRO A 180 8.22 9.61 -16.48
CA PRO A 180 8.73 10.92 -16.12
C PRO A 180 7.66 12.02 -16.11
N GLU A 181 6.75 12.04 -17.09
CA GLU A 181 5.64 13.00 -17.13
C GLU A 181 4.64 12.79 -15.99
N VAL A 182 4.40 11.54 -15.58
CA VAL A 182 3.59 11.23 -14.39
C VAL A 182 4.26 11.75 -13.12
N ILE A 183 5.60 11.60 -12.99
CA ILE A 183 6.35 12.14 -11.85
C ILE A 183 6.30 13.68 -11.84
N GLU A 184 6.50 14.30 -12.99
CA GLU A 184 6.45 15.78 -13.11
C GLU A 184 5.07 16.32 -12.72
N ALA A 185 3.99 15.69 -13.19
CA ALA A 185 2.61 16.05 -12.88
C ALA A 185 2.16 15.66 -11.47
N PHE A 186 2.94 14.85 -10.74
CA PHE A 186 2.62 14.46 -9.38
C PHE A 186 2.57 15.70 -8.48
N CYS A 187 1.56 15.77 -7.64
CA CYS A 187 1.43 16.78 -6.58
C CYS A 187 0.81 16.05 -5.38
N ASP A 188 1.50 16.08 -4.24
CA ASP A 188 0.96 15.48 -3.02
C ASP A 188 -0.38 16.10 -2.67
N ASP A 189 -1.33 15.32 -2.20
CA ASP A 189 -2.68 15.78 -1.87
C ASP A 189 -2.74 16.61 -0.57
N GLY A 190 -1.57 16.91 0.01
CA GLY A 190 -1.42 17.71 1.23
C GLY A 190 -1.89 17.01 2.50
N SER A 191 -2.22 15.72 2.43
CA SER A 191 -2.47 14.93 3.62
C SER A 191 -1.14 14.58 4.28
N GLU A 192 -0.76 15.31 5.31
CA GLU A 192 0.40 14.96 6.14
C GLU A 192 0.26 13.52 6.61
N SER A 193 1.22 12.71 6.26
CA SER A 193 1.33 11.33 6.71
C SER A 193 2.42 11.25 7.77
N LEU A 194 2.07 10.87 8.99
CA LEU A 194 3.03 10.57 10.06
C LEU A 194 4.10 9.59 9.59
N ASP A 195 3.74 8.70 8.67
CA ASP A 195 4.65 7.71 8.07
C ASP A 195 5.81 8.35 7.29
N PHE A 196 5.68 9.62 6.90
CA PHE A 196 6.62 10.31 6.05
C PHE A 196 7.38 11.46 6.75
N MET A 197 7.40 11.46 8.07
CA MET A 197 8.27 12.33 8.84
C MET A 197 9.74 11.87 8.72
N PRO A 198 10.74 12.81 8.72
CA PRO A 198 12.16 12.46 8.53
C PRO A 198 12.64 11.35 9.46
N GLU A 199 12.26 11.40 10.73
CA GLU A 199 12.61 10.43 11.75
C GLU A 199 12.07 9.01 11.47
N ASN A 200 11.10 8.90 10.59
CA ASN A 200 10.47 7.63 10.20
C ASN A 200 11.08 7.02 8.93
N LEU A 201 12.04 7.70 8.28
CA LEU A 201 12.73 7.19 7.11
C LEU A 201 14.08 6.59 7.51
N TYR A 202 14.43 5.45 6.92
CA TYR A 202 15.73 4.82 7.13
C TYR A 202 16.76 5.17 6.05
N TYR A 203 16.44 6.15 5.21
CA TYR A 203 17.32 6.70 4.17
C TYR A 203 17.86 8.04 4.63
N ARG A 204 19.14 8.10 5.01
CA ARG A 204 19.78 9.29 5.57
C ARG A 204 19.77 10.50 4.65
N GLU A 205 19.83 10.27 3.35
CA GLU A 205 19.79 11.34 2.33
C GLU A 205 18.52 12.20 2.37
N PHE A 206 17.44 11.69 2.99
CA PHE A 206 16.19 12.42 3.14
C PHE A 206 16.03 13.13 4.49
N TYR A 207 16.94 12.92 5.45
CA TYR A 207 16.80 13.47 6.80
C TYR A 207 16.94 15.00 6.82
N ASP A 208 17.89 15.53 6.07
CA ASP A 208 18.22 16.95 6.05
C ASP A 208 17.38 17.74 5.02
N ILE A 209 16.47 17.08 4.32
CA ILE A 209 15.60 17.72 3.33
C ILE A 209 14.40 18.36 4.02
N PRO A 210 14.20 19.69 3.95
CA PRO A 210 13.02 20.35 4.47
C PRO A 210 11.73 19.76 3.90
N SER A 211 10.65 19.73 4.70
CA SER A 211 9.38 19.13 4.31
C SER A 211 8.87 19.64 2.97
N GLU A 212 8.94 20.97 2.77
CA GLU A 212 8.52 21.66 1.56
C GLU A 212 9.35 21.32 0.31
N ALA A 213 10.60 20.89 0.49
CA ALA A 213 11.49 20.54 -0.61
C ALA A 213 11.52 19.01 -0.89
N ARG A 214 10.96 18.23 0.00
CA ARG A 214 11.13 16.76 -0.03
C ARG A 214 10.45 16.12 -1.24
N GLU A 215 9.25 16.56 -1.60
CA GLU A 215 8.57 16.07 -2.81
C GLU A 215 9.42 16.30 -4.05
N GLY A 216 9.90 17.53 -4.25
CA GLY A 216 10.76 17.88 -5.39
C GLY A 216 12.03 17.06 -5.44
N TYR A 217 12.68 16.86 -4.28
CA TYR A 217 13.89 16.03 -4.19
C TYR A 217 13.65 14.56 -4.57
N ILE A 218 12.55 13.95 -4.09
CA ILE A 218 12.21 12.57 -4.45
C ILE A 218 11.90 12.45 -5.92
N LYS A 219 11.16 13.40 -6.51
CA LYS A 219 10.86 13.45 -7.95
C LYS A 219 12.16 13.46 -8.77
N GLU A 220 13.10 14.32 -8.41
CA GLU A 220 14.40 14.41 -9.07
C GLU A 220 15.14 13.08 -9.00
N LYS A 221 15.30 12.53 -7.79
CA LYS A 221 16.02 11.25 -7.57
C LYS A 221 15.35 10.07 -8.29
N LEU A 222 14.03 9.99 -8.25
CA LEU A 222 13.30 8.93 -8.93
C LEU A 222 13.44 9.05 -10.46
N THR A 223 13.36 10.26 -11.01
CA THR A 223 13.54 10.52 -12.45
C THR A 223 14.96 10.16 -12.91
N GLU A 224 16.00 10.62 -12.17
CA GLU A 224 17.39 10.28 -12.47
C GLU A 224 17.61 8.75 -12.47
N LEU A 225 17.10 8.08 -11.44
CA LEU A 225 17.23 6.63 -11.29
C LEU A 225 16.50 5.89 -12.42
N PHE A 226 15.29 6.31 -12.76
CA PHE A 226 14.50 5.73 -13.85
C PHE A 226 15.21 5.84 -15.19
N VAL A 227 15.68 7.02 -15.55
CA VAL A 227 16.41 7.27 -16.81
C VAL A 227 17.69 6.42 -16.88
N LYS A 228 18.44 6.37 -15.79
CA LYS A 228 19.66 5.54 -15.70
C LYS A 228 19.36 4.05 -15.92
N ARG A 229 18.31 3.51 -15.27
CA ARG A 229 17.92 2.09 -15.41
C ARG A 229 17.37 1.78 -16.81
N ALA A 230 16.53 2.65 -17.38
CA ALA A 230 16.02 2.48 -18.74
C ALA A 230 17.14 2.46 -19.79
N ALA A 231 18.21 3.23 -19.60
CA ALA A 231 19.38 3.19 -20.47
C ALA A 231 20.21 1.88 -20.34
N GLN A 232 20.19 1.24 -19.18
CA GLN A 232 20.89 -0.04 -18.93
C GLN A 232 20.12 -1.23 -19.50
N GLY A 233 18.79 -1.23 -19.42
CA GLY A 233 17.94 -2.32 -19.92
C GLY A 233 17.82 -2.41 -21.44
N ARG A 234 18.29 -1.37 -22.19
CA ARG A 234 18.33 -1.36 -23.67
C ARG A 234 19.61 -1.96 -24.28
N LYS A 235 20.49 -2.52 -23.46
CA LYS A 235 21.71 -3.22 -23.89
C LYS A 235 21.52 -4.73 -23.82
#